data_d877db871c1d6e28137976ec5f2777d5
#
_entry.id   d877db871c1d6e28137976ec5f2777d5
#
_cell.length_a   1.000
_cell.length_b   1.000
_cell.length_c   1.000
_cell.angle_alpha   90.00
_cell.angle_beta   90.00
_cell.angle_gamma   90.00
#
_symmetry.space_group_name_H-M   'P 1'
#
loop_
_entity.id
_entity.type
_entity.pdbx_description
1 polymer ?
#
loop_
_entity_poly.entity_id
_entity_poly.type
_entity_poly.pdbx_seq_one_letter_code
_entity_poly.pdbx_strand_id
1 'polypeptide(L)'
;MIWVTWRQHRTQAVVMLGLLLAITIAAVALGAWMRATFSADGLGACLARSAGAGCPATITSFVNKFDGAATVPLTIVLFAIPGYLGAVVGAPLLGQELERGTWQLAWSQTVPRTRWLVTKLVMVMGGLVVFGATASAVITWSRAPLDRVSIRLQAPLFNIEGLSLTCSLLCAFGLAVLAGLLLRNTIAAMVVGYIAWEAPTLVVTLLSGPLNVLTSTMSIPCRDGCPGASTNSVPPVTGNVGDLVRSVARDGNQLVVTYLPASRFWTLQLIEGGIYLAVAAAALGTALWLLHRRTT
;
A
#
# COMPACT_ATOMS: atom_id res chain seq x y z
N MET A 1 28.68 -13.29 -10.89
CA MET A 1 27.30 -12.90 -11.23
C MET A 1 26.81 -11.75 -10.36
N ILE A 2 26.80 -11.90 -9.03
CA ILE A 2 26.31 -10.87 -8.08
C ILE A 2 27.00 -9.51 -8.31
N TRP A 3 28.34 -9.49 -8.48
CA TRP A 3 29.09 -8.25 -8.71
C TRP A 3 28.68 -7.51 -9.99
N VAL A 4 28.43 -8.24 -11.09
CA VAL A 4 28.00 -7.65 -12.37
C VAL A 4 26.59 -7.07 -12.24
N THR A 5 25.68 -7.82 -11.61
CA THR A 5 24.30 -7.37 -11.34
C THR A 5 24.31 -6.12 -10.47
N TRP A 6 25.13 -6.09 -9.40
CA TRP A 6 25.29 -4.91 -8.55
C TRP A 6 25.76 -3.68 -9.34
N ARG A 7 26.79 -3.85 -10.18
CA ARG A 7 27.32 -2.74 -11.00
C ARG A 7 26.30 -2.20 -12.00
N GLN A 8 25.44 -3.05 -12.53
CA GLN A 8 24.36 -2.66 -13.43
C GLN A 8 23.25 -1.87 -12.71
N HIS A 9 22.90 -2.27 -11.49
CA HIS A 9 21.77 -1.72 -10.74
C HIS A 9 22.15 -0.69 -9.66
N ARG A 10 23.46 -0.36 -9.53
CA ARG A 10 23.94 0.57 -8.48
C ARG A 10 23.26 1.94 -8.52
N THR A 11 23.00 2.48 -9.72
CA THR A 11 22.33 3.78 -9.86
C THR A 11 20.88 3.68 -9.37
N GLN A 12 20.16 2.62 -9.73
CA GLN A 12 18.81 2.37 -9.23
C GLN A 12 18.81 2.20 -7.70
N ALA A 13 19.77 1.46 -7.16
CA ALA A 13 19.93 1.28 -5.71
C ALA A 13 20.18 2.60 -4.97
N VAL A 14 21.04 3.48 -5.52
CA VAL A 14 21.31 4.82 -4.96
C VAL A 14 20.06 5.69 -5.00
N VAL A 15 19.32 5.69 -6.11
CA VAL A 15 18.05 6.45 -6.22
C VAL A 15 17.02 5.93 -5.23
N MET A 16 16.86 4.60 -5.10
CA MET A 16 15.95 4.00 -4.12
C MET A 16 16.34 4.33 -2.69
N LEU A 17 17.64 4.29 -2.37
CA LEU A 17 18.15 4.67 -1.05
C LEU A 17 17.89 6.15 -0.76
N GLY A 18 18.13 7.03 -1.72
CA GLY A 18 17.83 8.47 -1.60
C GLY A 18 16.34 8.73 -1.37
N LEU A 19 15.47 8.04 -2.11
CA LEU A 19 14.03 8.13 -1.92
C LEU A 19 13.59 7.60 -0.55
N LEU A 20 14.14 6.46 -0.12
CA LEU A 20 13.87 5.90 1.20
C LEU A 20 14.28 6.85 2.32
N LEU A 21 15.46 7.48 2.20
CA LEU A 21 15.92 8.49 3.14
C LEU A 21 14.99 9.70 3.17
N ALA A 22 14.57 10.20 2.01
CA ALA A 22 13.63 11.32 1.92
C ALA A 22 12.29 10.99 2.59
N ILE A 23 11.71 9.82 2.30
CA ILE A 23 10.48 9.32 2.95
C ILE A 23 10.69 9.21 4.47
N THR A 24 11.81 8.65 4.90
CA THR A 24 12.13 8.47 6.32
C THR A 24 12.24 9.80 7.04
N ILE A 25 12.98 10.77 6.48
CA ILE A 25 13.14 12.11 7.08
C ILE A 25 11.78 12.80 7.16
N ALA A 26 10.99 12.79 6.08
CA ALA A 26 9.67 13.41 6.05
C ALA A 26 8.72 12.75 7.08
N ALA A 27 8.69 11.42 7.14
CA ALA A 27 7.83 10.68 8.06
C ALA A 27 8.25 10.89 9.53
N VAL A 28 9.55 10.92 9.82
CA VAL A 28 10.06 11.20 11.18
C VAL A 28 9.72 12.62 11.60
N ALA A 29 9.93 13.61 10.74
CA ALA A 29 9.58 15.00 11.01
C ALA A 29 8.07 15.16 11.26
N LEU A 30 7.24 14.60 10.38
CA LEU A 30 5.78 14.62 10.52
C LEU A 30 5.32 13.89 11.79
N GLY A 31 5.85 12.71 12.05
CA GLY A 31 5.52 11.92 13.24
C GLY A 31 5.94 12.59 14.55
N ALA A 32 7.06 13.29 14.57
CA ALA A 32 7.49 14.09 15.71
C ALA A 32 6.54 15.28 15.94
N TRP A 33 6.17 15.98 14.87
CA TRP A 33 5.20 17.08 14.93
C TRP A 33 3.82 16.62 15.39
N MET A 34 3.31 15.49 14.86
CA MET A 34 2.05 14.89 15.32
C MET A 34 2.08 14.58 16.82
N ARG A 35 3.17 13.98 17.32
CA ARG A 35 3.31 13.65 18.76
C ARG A 35 3.36 14.88 19.63
N ALA A 36 4.11 15.90 19.22
CA ALA A 36 4.17 17.17 19.93
C ALA A 36 2.79 17.85 20.02
N THR A 37 2.05 17.90 18.90
CA THR A 37 0.68 18.46 18.87
C THR A 37 -0.28 17.60 19.69
N PHE A 38 -0.23 16.25 19.58
CA PHE A 38 -1.07 15.34 20.35
C PHE A 38 -0.89 15.52 21.86
N SER A 39 0.33 15.74 22.32
CA SER A 39 0.62 16.00 23.74
C SER A 39 0.21 17.42 24.17
N ALA A 40 0.46 18.44 23.32
CA ALA A 40 0.12 19.83 23.61
C ALA A 40 -1.41 20.05 23.72
N ASP A 41 -2.18 19.38 22.83
CA ASP A 41 -3.65 19.44 22.82
C ASP A 41 -4.28 18.55 23.91
N GLY A 42 -3.48 17.85 24.73
CA GLY A 42 -3.97 17.02 25.82
C GLY A 42 -4.85 15.84 25.38
N LEU A 43 -4.73 15.39 24.11
CA LEU A 43 -5.56 14.35 23.53
C LEU A 43 -5.46 13.01 24.26
N GLY A 44 -4.30 12.69 24.87
CA GLY A 44 -4.14 11.49 25.70
C GLY A 44 -5.04 11.50 26.94
N ALA A 45 -5.14 12.64 27.64
CA ALA A 45 -6.02 12.81 28.79
C ALA A 45 -7.51 12.84 28.36
N CYS A 46 -7.78 13.40 27.18
CA CYS A 46 -9.07 13.44 26.56
C CYS A 46 -9.61 12.02 26.27
N LEU A 47 -8.83 11.16 25.65
CA LEU A 47 -9.20 9.78 25.35
C LEU A 47 -9.37 8.93 26.63
N ALA A 48 -8.60 9.21 27.69
CA ALA A 48 -8.69 8.48 28.97
C ALA A 48 -9.94 8.82 29.79
N ARG A 49 -10.54 10.02 29.62
CA ARG A 49 -11.67 10.50 30.40
C ARG A 49 -13.04 10.19 29.82
N SER A 50 -13.17 9.35 28.81
CA SER A 50 -14.42 9.00 28.14
C SER A 50 -15.27 10.25 27.81
N ALA A 51 -14.87 10.95 26.75
CA ALA A 51 -15.69 11.97 26.04
C ALA A 51 -16.31 13.09 26.90
N GLY A 52 -15.49 13.91 27.57
CA GLY A 52 -15.95 15.22 28.04
C GLY A 52 -16.34 16.13 26.85
N ALA A 53 -17.26 17.08 27.07
CA ALA A 53 -17.89 17.93 26.04
C ALA A 53 -16.93 18.67 25.07
N GLY A 54 -15.65 18.88 25.41
CA GLY A 54 -14.65 19.50 24.53
C GLY A 54 -13.79 18.53 23.72
N CYS A 55 -13.79 17.25 24.06
CA CYS A 55 -12.93 16.25 23.44
C CYS A 55 -13.21 16.02 21.94
N PRO A 56 -14.46 15.92 21.45
CA PRO A 56 -14.73 15.74 20.04
C PRO A 56 -14.21 16.87 19.15
N ALA A 57 -14.30 18.12 19.62
CA ALA A 57 -13.80 19.29 18.87
C ALA A 57 -12.27 19.25 18.70
N THR A 58 -11.53 18.90 19.79
CA THR A 58 -10.08 18.78 19.76
C THR A 58 -9.61 17.64 18.86
N ILE A 59 -10.30 16.49 18.92
CA ILE A 59 -10.03 15.35 18.01
C ILE A 59 -10.25 15.77 16.56
N THR A 60 -11.39 16.41 16.26
CA THR A 60 -11.69 16.85 14.90
C THR A 60 -10.69 17.85 14.38
N SER A 61 -10.24 18.82 15.19
CA SER A 61 -9.20 19.78 14.80
C SER A 61 -7.87 19.10 14.51
N PHE A 62 -7.47 18.13 15.31
CA PHE A 62 -6.24 17.36 15.12
C PHE A 62 -6.32 16.51 13.84
N VAL A 63 -7.42 15.78 13.62
CA VAL A 63 -7.63 14.98 12.42
C VAL A 63 -7.63 15.88 11.18
N ASN A 64 -8.35 16.99 11.17
CA ASN A 64 -8.37 17.92 10.04
C ASN A 64 -6.99 18.52 9.73
N LYS A 65 -6.14 18.71 10.74
CA LYS A 65 -4.79 19.23 10.57
C LYS A 65 -3.85 18.22 9.90
N PHE A 66 -3.98 16.93 10.22
CA PHE A 66 -3.03 15.91 9.77
C PHE A 66 -3.59 14.92 8.75
N ASP A 67 -4.90 14.82 8.59
CA ASP A 67 -5.60 13.95 7.64
C ASP A 67 -6.64 14.72 6.79
N GLY A 68 -6.53 16.04 6.78
CA GLY A 68 -7.40 16.91 6.00
C GLY A 68 -6.95 17.09 4.56
N ALA A 69 -7.65 17.95 3.82
CA ALA A 69 -7.43 18.21 2.40
C ALA A 69 -5.97 18.59 2.04
N ALA A 70 -5.23 19.19 2.96
CA ALA A 70 -3.82 19.58 2.72
C ALA A 70 -2.86 18.37 2.59
N THR A 71 -3.20 17.22 3.19
CA THR A 71 -2.36 16.01 3.16
C THR A 71 -2.74 15.04 2.03
N VAL A 72 -3.91 15.21 1.42
CA VAL A 72 -4.40 14.37 0.32
C VAL A 72 -3.39 14.26 -0.84
N PRO A 73 -2.76 15.34 -1.35
CA PRO A 73 -1.81 15.22 -2.45
C PRO A 73 -0.61 14.33 -2.09
N LEU A 74 -0.08 14.48 -0.87
CA LEU A 74 1.03 13.65 -0.39
C LEU A 74 0.63 12.17 -0.30
N THR A 75 -0.56 11.89 0.18
CA THR A 75 -1.09 10.53 0.29
C THR A 75 -1.27 9.88 -1.08
N ILE A 76 -1.78 10.62 -2.08
CA ILE A 76 -1.89 10.15 -3.47
C ILE A 76 -0.51 9.85 -4.06
N VAL A 77 0.47 10.72 -3.83
CA VAL A 77 1.85 10.48 -4.30
C VAL A 77 2.42 9.22 -3.65
N LEU A 78 2.26 9.05 -2.35
CA LEU A 78 2.74 7.85 -1.63
C LEU A 78 2.04 6.58 -2.13
N PHE A 79 0.75 6.66 -2.45
CA PHE A 79 -0.01 5.56 -3.03
C PHE A 79 0.51 5.15 -4.42
N ALA A 80 0.93 6.09 -5.25
CA ALA A 80 1.45 5.81 -6.60
C ALA A 80 2.89 5.26 -6.61
N ILE A 81 3.67 5.47 -5.53
CA ILE A 81 5.08 5.06 -5.44
C ILE A 81 5.29 3.56 -5.74
N PRO A 82 4.52 2.60 -5.18
CA PRO A 82 4.72 1.19 -5.45
C PRO A 82 4.64 0.85 -6.94
N GLY A 83 3.61 1.35 -7.63
CA GLY A 83 3.43 1.16 -9.07
C GLY A 83 4.58 1.76 -9.88
N TYR A 84 4.95 3.00 -9.58
CA TYR A 84 6.02 3.70 -10.28
C TYR A 84 7.39 3.03 -10.08
N LEU A 85 7.76 2.75 -8.83
CA LEU A 85 9.05 2.10 -8.53
C LEU A 85 9.12 0.69 -9.10
N GLY A 86 8.05 -0.09 -8.97
CA GLY A 86 7.98 -1.43 -9.55
C GLY A 86 8.19 -1.40 -11.06
N ALA A 87 7.54 -0.45 -11.75
CA ALA A 87 7.67 -0.27 -13.19
C ALA A 87 9.09 0.17 -13.60
N VAL A 88 9.65 1.20 -12.94
CA VAL A 88 10.98 1.75 -13.26
C VAL A 88 12.11 0.75 -12.97
N VAL A 89 11.94 -0.11 -11.97
CA VAL A 89 12.95 -1.12 -11.61
C VAL A 89 12.76 -2.41 -12.42
N GLY A 90 11.49 -2.83 -12.65
CA GLY A 90 11.17 -4.10 -13.29
C GLY A 90 11.34 -4.08 -14.81
N ALA A 91 10.84 -3.05 -15.47
CA ALA A 91 10.85 -2.98 -16.94
C ALA A 91 12.27 -3.02 -17.54
N PRO A 92 13.28 -2.28 -17.03
CA PRO A 92 14.63 -2.32 -17.58
C PRO A 92 15.35 -3.65 -17.37
N LEU A 93 14.95 -4.45 -16.41
CA LEU A 93 15.62 -5.69 -16.03
C LEU A 93 15.76 -6.67 -17.20
N LEU A 94 14.72 -6.76 -18.02
CA LEU A 94 14.71 -7.54 -19.26
C LEU A 94 14.57 -6.66 -20.51
N GLY A 95 13.77 -5.59 -20.43
CA GLY A 95 13.49 -4.71 -21.55
C GLY A 95 14.75 -4.10 -22.16
N GLN A 96 15.65 -3.54 -21.35
CA GLN A 96 16.91 -2.97 -21.82
C GLN A 96 17.85 -3.99 -22.48
N GLU A 97 17.91 -5.19 -21.94
CA GLU A 97 18.80 -6.23 -22.51
C GLU A 97 18.28 -6.77 -23.83
N LEU A 98 16.95 -6.89 -23.96
CA LEU A 98 16.31 -7.30 -25.19
C LEU A 98 16.37 -6.19 -26.26
N GLU A 99 16.18 -4.94 -25.86
CA GLU A 99 16.25 -3.76 -26.73
C GLU A 99 17.65 -3.54 -27.30
N ARG A 100 18.70 -3.72 -26.48
CA ARG A 100 20.11 -3.53 -26.86
C ARG A 100 20.76 -4.76 -27.47
N GLY A 101 20.07 -5.91 -27.54
CA GLY A 101 20.62 -7.16 -28.06
C GLY A 101 21.75 -7.78 -27.20
N THR A 102 22.01 -7.24 -26.02
CA THR A 102 23.10 -7.72 -25.13
C THR A 102 22.82 -9.11 -24.52
N TRP A 103 21.57 -9.57 -24.62
CA TRP A 103 21.18 -10.93 -24.21
C TRP A 103 21.95 -12.04 -24.93
N GLN A 104 22.37 -11.82 -26.18
CA GLN A 104 23.14 -12.81 -26.97
C GLN A 104 24.52 -13.06 -26.32
N LEU A 105 25.18 -12.01 -25.85
CA LEU A 105 26.46 -12.10 -25.14
C LEU A 105 26.33 -12.78 -23.77
N ALA A 106 25.26 -12.51 -23.05
CA ALA A 106 24.98 -13.14 -21.76
C ALA A 106 24.66 -14.64 -21.91
N TRP A 107 24.06 -15.04 -23.03
CA TRP A 107 23.64 -16.42 -23.28
C TRP A 107 24.72 -17.29 -23.95
N SER A 108 25.80 -16.71 -24.48
CA SER A 108 26.96 -17.45 -24.97
C SER A 108 27.90 -17.91 -23.86
N GLN A 109 27.68 -17.47 -22.60
CA GLN A 109 28.48 -17.90 -21.46
C GLN A 109 27.92 -19.23 -20.86
N THR A 110 28.79 -19.96 -20.16
CA THR A 110 28.56 -21.29 -19.58
C THR A 110 27.44 -21.39 -18.53
N VAL A 111 26.78 -20.26 -18.21
CA VAL A 111 25.72 -20.22 -17.16
C VAL A 111 24.35 -20.40 -17.76
N PRO A 112 23.52 -21.33 -17.22
CA PRO A 112 22.14 -21.51 -17.67
C PRO A 112 21.32 -20.22 -17.50
N ARG A 113 20.59 -19.87 -18.55
CA ARG A 113 19.79 -18.62 -18.66
C ARG A 113 18.83 -18.41 -17.50
N THR A 114 18.20 -19.49 -17.03
CA THR A 114 17.28 -19.47 -15.88
C THR A 114 18.00 -19.07 -14.60
N ARG A 115 19.19 -19.63 -14.33
CA ARG A 115 19.99 -19.28 -13.15
C ARG A 115 20.40 -17.80 -13.16
N TRP A 116 20.78 -17.30 -14.31
CA TRP A 116 21.12 -15.89 -14.49
C TRP A 116 19.94 -14.96 -14.18
N LEU A 117 18.75 -15.24 -14.75
CA LEU A 117 17.55 -14.44 -14.52
C LEU A 117 17.07 -14.53 -13.07
N VAL A 118 17.01 -15.73 -12.50
CA VAL A 118 16.58 -15.95 -11.10
C VAL A 118 17.49 -15.18 -10.14
N THR A 119 18.82 -15.20 -10.36
CA THR A 119 19.74 -14.44 -9.50
C THR A 119 19.46 -12.95 -9.53
N LYS A 120 19.18 -12.38 -10.73
CA LYS A 120 18.81 -10.97 -10.87
C LYS A 120 17.49 -10.67 -10.18
N LEU A 121 16.45 -11.48 -10.44
CA LEU A 121 15.13 -11.33 -9.84
C LEU A 121 15.22 -11.33 -8.32
N VAL A 122 15.88 -12.34 -7.73
CA VAL A 122 16.01 -12.48 -6.27
C VAL A 122 16.74 -11.29 -5.65
N MET A 123 17.81 -10.82 -6.28
CA MET A 123 18.57 -9.68 -5.77
C MET A 123 17.76 -8.40 -5.78
N VAL A 124 17.05 -8.11 -6.88
CA VAL A 124 16.24 -6.91 -7.02
C VAL A 124 15.00 -6.98 -6.14
N MET A 125 14.31 -8.13 -6.13
CA MET A 125 13.16 -8.35 -5.23
C MET A 125 13.56 -8.20 -3.76
N GLY A 126 14.72 -8.73 -3.35
CA GLY A 126 15.24 -8.54 -1.99
C GLY A 126 15.41 -7.07 -1.64
N GLY A 127 15.96 -6.27 -2.54
CA GLY A 127 16.08 -4.81 -2.38
C GLY A 127 14.71 -4.12 -2.27
N LEU A 128 13.73 -4.52 -3.09
CA LEU A 128 12.36 -3.98 -3.05
C LEU A 128 11.64 -4.36 -1.75
N VAL A 129 11.82 -5.58 -1.24
CA VAL A 129 11.27 -6.01 0.06
C VAL A 129 11.84 -5.17 1.19
N VAL A 130 13.15 -4.98 1.22
CA VAL A 130 13.79 -4.14 2.25
C VAL A 130 13.28 -2.69 2.16
N PHE A 131 13.19 -2.13 0.96
CA PHE A 131 12.64 -0.79 0.74
C PHE A 131 11.19 -0.69 1.23
N GLY A 132 10.31 -1.58 0.76
CA GLY A 132 8.88 -1.56 1.09
C GLY A 132 8.63 -1.77 2.58
N ALA A 133 9.29 -2.75 3.20
CA ALA A 133 9.16 -3.03 4.62
C ALA A 133 9.64 -1.86 5.49
N THR A 134 10.77 -1.25 5.14
CA THR A 134 11.31 -0.09 5.90
C THR A 134 10.41 1.13 5.73
N ALA A 135 9.99 1.46 4.50
CA ALA A 135 9.10 2.58 4.22
C ALA A 135 7.76 2.41 4.96
N SER A 136 7.15 1.21 4.86
CA SER A 136 5.91 0.90 5.57
C SER A 136 6.05 1.02 7.09
N ALA A 137 7.13 0.48 7.68
CA ALA A 137 7.37 0.56 9.11
C ALA A 137 7.51 2.01 9.60
N VAL A 138 8.23 2.85 8.85
CA VAL A 138 8.42 4.26 9.19
C VAL A 138 7.12 5.05 9.04
N ILE A 139 6.34 4.82 7.98
CA ILE A 139 5.02 5.46 7.78
C ILE A 139 4.08 5.06 8.91
N THR A 140 3.94 3.78 9.21
CA THR A 140 3.09 3.28 10.30
C THR A 140 3.51 3.88 11.65
N TRP A 141 4.82 3.94 11.92
CA TRP A 141 5.32 4.57 13.13
C TRP A 141 4.98 6.06 13.19
N SER A 142 5.11 6.80 12.10
CA SER A 142 4.83 8.24 12.06
C SER A 142 3.35 8.55 12.34
N ARG A 143 2.44 7.71 11.84
CA ARG A 143 0.99 7.87 11.94
C ARG A 143 0.38 7.33 13.23
N ALA A 144 1.14 6.64 14.08
CA ALA A 144 0.63 6.03 15.31
C ALA A 144 -0.20 6.97 16.22
N PRO A 145 0.07 8.29 16.36
CA PRO A 145 -0.80 9.20 17.11
C PRO A 145 -2.15 9.42 16.43
N LEU A 146 -2.16 9.53 15.11
CA LEU A 146 -3.35 9.76 14.30
C LEU A 146 -4.26 8.53 14.29
N ASP A 147 -3.68 7.32 14.21
CA ASP A 147 -4.39 6.04 14.21
C ASP A 147 -5.21 5.79 15.49
N ARG A 148 -4.92 6.54 16.55
CA ARG A 148 -5.69 6.49 17.81
C ARG A 148 -7.00 7.28 17.74
N VAL A 149 -7.12 8.19 16.79
CA VAL A 149 -8.23 9.16 16.69
C VAL A 149 -8.87 9.21 15.30
N SER A 150 -8.32 8.51 14.30
CA SER A 150 -8.83 8.45 12.92
C SER A 150 -9.05 7.03 12.43
N ILE A 151 -9.76 6.91 11.31
CA ILE A 151 -10.09 5.63 10.68
C ILE A 151 -8.91 5.15 9.85
N ARG A 152 -8.27 4.05 10.29
CA ARG A 152 -7.10 3.44 9.65
C ARG A 152 -7.43 2.60 8.40
N LEU A 153 -8.68 2.13 8.30
CA LEU A 153 -9.14 1.20 7.27
C LEU A 153 -9.56 1.87 5.96
N GLN A 154 -9.39 3.18 5.84
CA GLN A 154 -9.79 3.94 4.65
C GLN A 154 -8.67 4.00 3.62
N ALA A 155 -9.00 3.66 2.35
CA ALA A 155 -8.08 3.91 1.24
C ALA A 155 -7.93 5.43 1.01
N PRO A 156 -6.77 5.92 0.57
CA PRO A 156 -5.57 5.20 0.16
C PRO A 156 -4.60 4.88 1.32
N LEU A 157 -4.89 5.30 2.55
CA LEU A 157 -4.00 5.15 3.70
C LEU A 157 -3.71 3.69 4.03
N PHE A 158 -4.73 2.84 3.98
CA PHE A 158 -4.62 1.41 4.20
C PHE A 158 -3.57 0.74 3.30
N ASN A 159 -3.45 1.21 2.05
CA ASN A 159 -2.56 0.61 1.04
C ASN A 159 -1.09 1.03 1.19
N ILE A 160 -0.80 2.14 1.89
CA ILE A 160 0.57 2.62 2.12
C ILE A 160 1.15 2.15 3.45
N GLU A 161 0.35 1.50 4.29
CA GLU A 161 0.76 0.96 5.59
C GLU A 161 0.90 -0.57 5.56
N GLY A 162 1.62 -1.12 6.53
CA GLY A 162 1.71 -2.55 6.75
C GLY A 162 2.31 -3.34 5.60
N LEU A 163 1.73 -4.50 5.32
CA LEU A 163 2.21 -5.46 4.33
C LEU A 163 1.84 -5.08 2.89
N SER A 164 0.71 -4.36 2.72
CA SER A 164 0.13 -4.04 1.42
C SER A 164 1.09 -3.25 0.53
N LEU A 165 1.81 -2.26 1.07
CA LEU A 165 2.82 -1.47 0.34
C LEU A 165 3.89 -2.36 -0.31
N THR A 166 4.46 -3.30 0.46
CA THR A 166 5.52 -4.18 -0.02
C THR A 166 5.01 -5.16 -1.08
N CYS A 167 3.84 -5.75 -0.84
CA CYS A 167 3.23 -6.70 -1.78
C CYS A 167 2.82 -6.02 -3.09
N SER A 168 2.27 -4.82 -3.02
CA SER A 168 1.91 -3.99 -4.17
C SER A 168 3.14 -3.61 -5.01
N LEU A 169 4.25 -3.27 -4.36
CA LEU A 169 5.54 -2.98 -5.03
C LEU A 169 6.07 -4.21 -5.79
N LEU A 170 6.01 -5.39 -5.18
CA LEU A 170 6.41 -6.64 -5.82
C LEU A 170 5.48 -7.02 -6.98
N CYS A 171 4.18 -6.73 -6.86
CA CYS A 171 3.20 -6.91 -7.93
C CYS A 171 3.55 -6.04 -9.14
N ALA A 172 3.74 -4.73 -8.94
CA ALA A 172 4.13 -3.80 -9.97
C ALA A 172 5.44 -4.21 -10.65
N PHE A 173 6.44 -4.64 -9.87
CA PHE A 173 7.69 -5.16 -10.36
C PHE A 173 7.50 -6.39 -11.26
N GLY A 174 6.74 -7.39 -10.81
CA GLY A 174 6.48 -8.61 -11.59
C GLY A 174 5.79 -8.34 -12.92
N LEU A 175 4.77 -7.47 -12.92
CA LEU A 175 4.05 -7.04 -14.12
C LEU A 175 4.97 -6.27 -15.08
N ALA A 176 5.83 -5.40 -14.58
CA ALA A 176 6.77 -4.64 -15.39
C ALA A 176 7.87 -5.52 -16.00
N VAL A 177 8.36 -6.54 -15.28
CA VAL A 177 9.29 -7.54 -15.81
C VAL A 177 8.65 -8.31 -16.96
N LEU A 178 7.39 -8.75 -16.80
CA LEU A 178 6.65 -9.44 -17.86
C LEU A 178 6.43 -8.52 -19.07
N ALA A 179 6.03 -7.27 -18.85
CA ALA A 179 5.88 -6.28 -19.92
C ALA A 179 7.21 -6.03 -20.66
N GLY A 180 8.33 -5.96 -19.94
CA GLY A 180 9.67 -5.83 -20.53
C GLY A 180 10.05 -6.97 -21.47
N LEU A 181 9.70 -8.21 -21.09
CA LEU A 181 9.91 -9.39 -21.91
C LEU A 181 9.03 -9.40 -23.17
N LEU A 182 7.77 -8.95 -23.05
CA LEU A 182 6.81 -9.00 -24.16
C LEU A 182 7.05 -7.88 -25.18
N LEU A 183 7.25 -6.66 -24.72
CA LEU A 183 7.33 -5.47 -25.56
C LEU A 183 8.74 -5.21 -26.11
N ARG A 184 9.78 -5.72 -25.49
CA ARG A 184 11.19 -5.50 -25.88
C ARG A 184 11.56 -4.01 -26.04
N ASN A 185 10.80 -3.14 -25.39
CA ASN A 185 11.00 -1.70 -25.33
C ASN A 185 10.85 -1.25 -23.89
N THR A 186 11.86 -0.64 -23.33
CA THR A 186 11.93 -0.31 -21.91
C THR A 186 10.86 0.72 -21.50
N ILE A 187 10.67 1.77 -22.32
CA ILE A 187 9.73 2.85 -21.99
C ILE A 187 8.30 2.34 -22.08
N ALA A 188 7.95 1.63 -23.16
CA ALA A 188 6.64 1.04 -23.31
C ALA A 188 6.33 0.05 -22.18
N ALA A 189 7.33 -0.73 -21.75
CA ALA A 189 7.19 -1.68 -20.65
C ALA A 189 6.97 -0.99 -19.29
N MET A 190 7.61 0.16 -19.04
CA MET A 190 7.35 0.96 -17.84
C MET A 190 5.91 1.45 -17.80
N VAL A 191 5.41 2.02 -18.90
CA VAL A 191 4.04 2.54 -19.00
C VAL A 191 3.02 1.41 -18.86
N VAL A 192 3.19 0.32 -19.63
CA VAL A 192 2.27 -0.83 -19.57
C VAL A 192 2.34 -1.52 -18.21
N GLY A 193 3.51 -1.66 -17.60
CA GLY A 193 3.68 -2.25 -16.27
C GLY A 193 2.98 -1.43 -15.18
N TYR A 194 3.08 -0.09 -15.25
CA TYR A 194 2.35 0.80 -14.34
C TYR A 194 0.83 0.69 -14.53
N ILE A 195 0.34 0.77 -15.77
CA ILE A 195 -1.11 0.64 -16.07
C ILE A 195 -1.63 -0.74 -15.65
N ALA A 196 -0.86 -1.81 -15.91
CA ALA A 196 -1.25 -3.16 -15.51
C ALA A 196 -1.34 -3.33 -13.99
N TRP A 197 -0.54 -2.59 -13.22
CA TRP A 197 -0.61 -2.57 -11.75
C TRP A 197 -1.91 -1.96 -11.22
N GLU A 198 -2.54 -1.05 -11.95
CA GLU A 198 -3.85 -0.49 -11.57
C GLU A 198 -4.95 -1.56 -11.57
N ALA A 199 -4.85 -2.60 -12.40
CA ALA A 199 -5.88 -3.64 -12.49
C ALA A 199 -6.07 -4.43 -11.17
N PRO A 200 -5.04 -5.04 -10.53
CA PRO A 200 -5.20 -5.68 -9.24
C PRO A 200 -5.58 -4.70 -8.13
N THR A 201 -5.14 -3.45 -8.18
CA THR A 201 -5.55 -2.39 -7.26
C THR A 201 -7.05 -2.10 -7.37
N LEU A 202 -7.57 -2.01 -8.60
CA LEU A 202 -9.00 -1.88 -8.86
C LEU A 202 -9.77 -3.10 -8.38
N VAL A 203 -9.29 -4.32 -8.65
CA VAL A 203 -9.91 -5.57 -8.19
C VAL A 203 -9.99 -5.60 -6.66
N VAL A 204 -8.93 -5.26 -5.96
CA VAL A 204 -8.91 -5.16 -4.49
C VAL A 204 -9.95 -4.15 -4.01
N THR A 205 -10.02 -2.97 -4.63
CA THR A 205 -10.99 -1.92 -4.29
C THR A 205 -12.43 -2.39 -4.53
N LEU A 206 -12.71 -3.05 -5.64
CA LEU A 206 -14.04 -3.59 -5.95
C LEU A 206 -14.43 -4.75 -5.03
N LEU A 207 -13.48 -5.64 -4.70
CA LEU A 207 -13.70 -6.74 -3.77
C LEU A 207 -13.88 -6.26 -2.33
N SER A 208 -13.32 -5.13 -1.95
CA SER A 208 -13.50 -4.57 -0.60
C SER A 208 -14.95 -4.16 -0.29
N GLY A 209 -15.78 -3.92 -1.32
CA GLY A 209 -17.23 -3.70 -1.19
C GLY A 209 -17.99 -4.99 -0.82
N PRO A 210 -17.91 -6.08 -1.61
CA PRO A 210 -18.62 -7.34 -1.33
C PRO A 210 -18.01 -8.19 -0.20
N LEU A 211 -16.82 -7.87 0.32
CA LEU A 211 -16.28 -8.50 1.55
C LEU A 211 -17.09 -8.16 2.81
N ASN A 212 -18.41 -8.05 2.67
CA ASN A 212 -19.36 -7.94 3.78
C ASN A 212 -19.24 -9.09 4.81
N VAL A 213 -18.59 -10.19 4.45
CA VAL A 213 -18.26 -11.30 5.36
C VAL A 213 -17.36 -10.83 6.54
N LEU A 214 -16.61 -9.74 6.34
CA LEU A 214 -15.74 -9.16 7.36
C LEU A 214 -16.39 -7.97 8.10
N THR A 215 -17.59 -7.56 7.72
CA THR A 215 -18.31 -6.49 8.43
C THR A 215 -19.06 -7.07 9.63
N SER A 216 -19.21 -6.24 10.65
CA SER A 216 -20.06 -6.49 11.81
C SER A 216 -21.27 -5.56 11.78
N THR A 217 -22.40 -6.02 12.25
CA THR A 217 -23.61 -5.21 12.36
C THR A 217 -23.91 -4.93 13.82
N MET A 218 -24.33 -3.71 14.13
CA MET A 218 -24.78 -3.30 15.46
C MET A 218 -26.10 -2.55 15.35
N SER A 219 -27.07 -2.91 16.19
CA SER A 219 -28.35 -2.18 16.29
C SER A 219 -28.29 -1.21 17.46
N ILE A 220 -28.59 0.06 17.20
CA ILE A 220 -28.68 1.13 18.21
C ILE A 220 -30.14 1.54 18.36
N PRO A 221 -30.74 1.37 19.55
CA PRO A 221 -32.10 1.79 19.77
C PRO A 221 -32.19 3.34 19.77
N CYS A 222 -33.16 3.89 19.09
CA CYS A 222 -33.44 5.33 19.08
C CYS A 222 -34.41 5.68 20.19
N ARG A 223 -33.99 6.47 21.16
CA ARG A 223 -34.82 6.85 22.33
C ARG A 223 -35.79 7.98 22.04
N ASP A 224 -35.44 8.94 21.18
CA ASP A 224 -36.22 10.15 20.88
C ASP A 224 -36.38 10.42 19.36
N GLY A 225 -36.52 9.36 18.57
CA GLY A 225 -36.51 9.42 17.11
C GLY A 225 -35.11 9.24 16.53
N CYS A 226 -35.03 8.45 15.46
CA CYS A 226 -33.73 8.23 14.79
C CYS A 226 -33.30 9.51 14.04
N PRO A 227 -32.13 10.09 14.32
CA PRO A 227 -31.57 11.11 13.46
C PRO A 227 -31.44 10.57 12.04
N GLY A 228 -31.41 11.45 11.03
CA GLY A 228 -31.30 11.06 9.63
C GLY A 228 -30.15 10.04 9.45
N ALA A 229 -30.44 8.96 8.74
CA ALA A 229 -29.48 7.86 8.54
C ALA A 229 -28.31 8.34 7.65
N SER A 230 -27.33 9.03 8.23
CA SER A 230 -26.10 9.41 7.56
C SER A 230 -24.90 8.81 8.30
N THR A 231 -23.93 8.34 7.55
CA THR A 231 -22.67 7.78 8.09
C THR A 231 -21.89 8.79 8.95
N ASN A 232 -22.12 10.09 8.74
CA ASN A 232 -21.42 11.18 9.46
C ASN A 232 -22.07 11.53 10.80
N SER A 233 -23.31 11.08 11.07
CA SER A 233 -24.07 11.42 12.29
C SER A 233 -24.05 10.32 13.35
N VAL A 234 -23.39 9.18 13.08
CA VAL A 234 -23.31 8.07 14.03
C VAL A 234 -22.09 8.29 14.93
N PRO A 235 -22.27 8.39 16.26
CA PRO A 235 -21.13 8.39 17.19
C PRO A 235 -20.31 7.12 17.01
N PRO A 236 -19.03 7.07 17.44
CA PRO A 236 -18.20 5.89 17.32
C PRO A 236 -18.92 4.69 17.96
N VAL A 237 -19.39 3.78 17.09
CA VAL A 237 -20.42 2.78 17.37
C VAL A 237 -19.99 1.79 18.44
N THR A 238 -18.68 1.57 18.57
CA THR A 238 -18.10 0.55 19.47
C THR A 238 -17.21 1.16 20.57
N GLY A 239 -17.14 2.50 20.66
CA GLY A 239 -16.14 3.17 21.49
C GLY A 239 -14.74 3.16 20.90
N ASN A 240 -14.53 2.47 19.76
CA ASN A 240 -13.26 2.46 19.03
C ASN A 240 -13.35 3.40 17.83
N VAL A 241 -12.58 4.46 17.86
CA VAL A 241 -12.55 5.49 16.80
C VAL A 241 -12.05 4.94 15.46
N GLY A 242 -11.37 3.80 15.45
CA GLY A 242 -10.78 3.19 14.25
C GLY A 242 -11.74 2.36 13.39
N ASP A 243 -13.01 2.18 13.79
CA ASP A 243 -13.96 1.37 13.03
C ASP A 243 -14.49 2.14 11.82
N LEU A 244 -14.50 1.49 10.65
CA LEU A 244 -15.00 2.08 9.41
C LEU A 244 -16.49 1.80 9.24
N VAL A 245 -17.34 2.81 9.42
CA VAL A 245 -18.77 2.71 9.13
C VAL A 245 -18.99 2.63 7.61
N ARG A 246 -19.66 1.56 7.16
CA ARG A 246 -19.96 1.29 5.74
C ARG A 246 -21.34 1.75 5.35
N SER A 247 -22.34 1.42 6.15
CA SER A 247 -23.73 1.79 5.90
C SER A 247 -24.50 1.94 7.20
N VAL A 248 -25.47 2.83 7.17
CA VAL A 248 -26.45 3.03 8.25
C VAL A 248 -27.81 2.86 7.64
N ALA A 249 -28.58 1.90 8.13
CA ALA A 249 -29.94 1.65 7.71
C ALA A 249 -30.88 1.84 8.91
N ARG A 250 -32.10 2.32 8.66
CA ARG A 250 -33.13 2.41 9.67
C ARG A 250 -34.03 1.18 9.59
N ASP A 251 -34.16 0.47 10.69
CA ASP A 251 -35.12 -0.63 10.84
C ASP A 251 -36.04 -0.36 12.01
N GLY A 252 -37.26 0.13 11.69
CA GLY A 252 -38.26 0.56 12.68
C GLY A 252 -37.71 1.67 13.59
N ASN A 253 -37.55 1.39 14.88
CA ASN A 253 -37.08 2.32 15.90
C ASN A 253 -35.59 2.05 16.26
N GLN A 254 -34.82 1.41 15.35
CA GLN A 254 -33.42 1.12 15.53
C GLN A 254 -32.62 1.59 14.32
N LEU A 255 -31.35 2.01 14.55
CA LEU A 255 -30.35 2.22 13.50
C LEU A 255 -29.48 0.96 13.41
N VAL A 256 -29.51 0.29 12.26
CA VAL A 256 -28.62 -0.83 11.95
C VAL A 256 -27.38 -0.24 11.29
N VAL A 257 -26.26 -0.30 12.00
CA VAL A 257 -24.96 0.20 11.54
C VAL A 257 -24.11 -0.99 11.14
N THR A 258 -23.73 -1.03 9.86
CA THR A 258 -22.74 -1.99 9.35
C THR A 258 -21.39 -1.33 9.36
N TYR A 259 -20.43 -1.93 10.05
CA TYR A 259 -19.08 -1.38 10.19
C TYR A 259 -18.02 -2.46 10.05
N LEU A 260 -16.81 -2.05 9.69
CA LEU A 260 -15.63 -2.88 9.62
C LEU A 260 -14.77 -2.61 10.87
N PRO A 261 -14.61 -3.61 11.76
CA PRO A 261 -13.83 -3.43 12.99
C PRO A 261 -12.34 -3.19 12.71
N ALA A 262 -11.75 -2.25 13.43
CA ALA A 262 -10.30 -1.97 13.36
C ALA A 262 -9.43 -3.19 13.66
N SER A 263 -9.92 -4.15 14.46
CA SER A 263 -9.24 -5.40 14.77
C SER A 263 -8.99 -6.30 13.55
N ARG A 264 -9.72 -6.09 12.45
CA ARG A 264 -9.57 -6.85 11.20
C ARG A 264 -8.52 -6.28 10.24
N PHE A 265 -7.80 -5.25 10.64
CA PHE A 265 -6.75 -4.61 9.84
C PHE A 265 -5.76 -5.64 9.26
N TRP A 266 -5.17 -6.49 10.08
CA TRP A 266 -4.19 -7.47 9.62
C TRP A 266 -4.78 -8.54 8.71
N THR A 267 -6.03 -8.98 8.97
CA THR A 267 -6.72 -9.94 8.10
C THR A 267 -6.90 -9.38 6.69
N LEU A 268 -7.31 -8.11 6.59
CA LEU A 268 -7.45 -7.42 5.30
C LEU A 268 -6.10 -7.23 4.60
N GLN A 269 -5.07 -6.87 5.35
CA GLN A 269 -3.69 -6.74 4.82
C GLN A 269 -3.17 -8.05 4.24
N LEU A 270 -3.47 -9.19 4.88
CA LEU A 270 -3.08 -10.51 4.39
C LEU A 270 -3.85 -10.91 3.13
N ILE A 271 -5.14 -10.60 3.05
CA ILE A 271 -5.96 -10.88 1.86
C ILE A 271 -5.46 -10.04 0.68
N GLU A 272 -5.31 -8.73 0.87
CA GLU A 272 -4.83 -7.82 -0.16
C GLU A 272 -3.41 -8.14 -0.59
N GLY A 273 -2.50 -8.32 0.37
CA GLY A 273 -1.13 -8.72 0.10
C GLY A 273 -1.03 -10.06 -0.62
N GLY A 274 -1.90 -11.03 -0.28
CA GLY A 274 -2.02 -12.32 -0.95
C GLY A 274 -2.42 -12.18 -2.42
N ILE A 275 -3.36 -11.30 -2.74
CA ILE A 275 -3.77 -11.02 -4.12
C ILE A 275 -2.60 -10.43 -4.91
N TYR A 276 -1.92 -9.40 -4.38
CA TYR A 276 -0.75 -8.80 -5.03
C TYR A 276 0.37 -9.82 -5.26
N LEU A 277 0.68 -10.65 -4.27
CA LEU A 277 1.72 -11.68 -4.40
C LEU A 277 1.33 -12.77 -5.39
N ALA A 278 0.06 -13.17 -5.46
CA ALA A 278 -0.42 -14.14 -6.45
C ALA A 278 -0.26 -13.59 -7.87
N VAL A 279 -0.62 -12.34 -8.11
CA VAL A 279 -0.42 -11.67 -9.41
C VAL A 279 1.06 -11.54 -9.74
N ALA A 280 1.91 -11.15 -8.78
CA ALA A 280 3.36 -11.09 -8.94
C ALA A 280 3.95 -12.45 -9.34
N ALA A 281 3.57 -13.51 -8.62
CA ALA A 281 4.03 -14.87 -8.89
C ALA A 281 3.57 -15.36 -10.26
N ALA A 282 2.33 -15.10 -10.66
CA ALA A 282 1.81 -15.42 -11.97
C ALA A 282 2.57 -14.69 -13.09
N ALA A 283 2.82 -13.38 -12.92
CA ALA A 283 3.56 -12.57 -13.89
C ALA A 283 5.01 -13.06 -14.06
N LEU A 284 5.72 -13.27 -12.96
CA LEU A 284 7.11 -13.75 -12.98
C LEU A 284 7.21 -15.20 -13.47
N GLY A 285 6.28 -16.06 -13.06
CA GLY A 285 6.18 -17.45 -13.56
C GLY A 285 5.96 -17.49 -15.07
N THR A 286 5.06 -16.65 -15.59
CA THR A 286 4.81 -16.51 -17.03
C THR A 286 6.06 -15.98 -17.76
N ALA A 287 6.76 -15.00 -17.20
CA ALA A 287 7.99 -14.47 -17.78
C ALA A 287 9.08 -15.56 -17.87
N LEU A 288 9.27 -16.34 -16.80
CA LEU A 288 10.22 -17.46 -16.79
C LEU A 288 9.83 -18.56 -17.80
N TRP A 289 8.58 -18.92 -17.87
CA TRP A 289 8.07 -19.93 -18.79
C TRP A 289 8.21 -19.51 -20.27
N LEU A 290 7.88 -18.25 -20.60
CA LEU A 290 8.06 -17.70 -21.94
C LEU A 290 9.53 -17.66 -22.34
N LEU A 291 10.42 -17.32 -21.40
CA LEU A 291 11.85 -17.33 -21.66
C LEU A 291 12.35 -18.76 -21.94
N HIS A 292 11.85 -19.74 -21.21
CA HIS A 292 12.19 -21.14 -21.43
C HIS A 292 11.71 -21.66 -22.79
N ARG A 293 10.46 -21.37 -23.18
CA ARG A 293 9.88 -21.80 -24.47
C ARG A 293 10.52 -21.16 -25.71
N ARG A 294 10.96 -19.90 -25.61
CA ARG A 294 11.60 -19.22 -26.74
C ARG A 294 13.04 -19.71 -27.01
N THR A 295 13.51 -20.64 -26.23
CA THR A 295 14.90 -21.12 -26.26
C THR A 295 15.02 -22.60 -26.58
N THR A 296 13.91 -23.33 -26.63
CA THR A 296 13.76 -24.64 -27.25
C THR A 296 13.27 -24.47 -28.69
#